data_c965a8dfbb4d6f7c51200f5913bf99a3
#
_entry.id   c965a8dfbb4d6f7c51200f5913bf99a3
#
_cell.length_a   1.000
_cell.length_b   1.000
_cell.length_c   1.000
_cell.angle_alpha   90.00
_cell.angle_beta   90.00
_cell.angle_gamma   90.00
#
_symmetry.space_group_name_H-M   'P 1'
#
loop_
_entity.id
_entity.type
_entity.pdbx_description
1 polymer ?
#
loop_
_entity_poly.entity_id
_entity_poly.type
_entity_poly.pdbx_seq_one_letter_code
_entity_poly.pdbx_strand_id
1 'polypeptide(L)'
;MIPVQVGISLNAPTPTFTAIVRDSEKKFYNNFAVSRSMSPAGHLDDVEQNPSGLKWHVDGANPILVDEFGFKQPAGESQRSLWFRAGAIYNTSHYQYFDQPGDSSSNYAFYVANTVQLTQPKKGFRWGCILM
;
A
#
# COMPACT_ATOMS: atom_id res chain seq x y z
N MET A 1 -1.94 -6.58 -9.33
CA MET A 1 -0.56 -7.15 -9.33
C MET A 1 0.52 -6.15 -8.92
N ILE A 2 0.16 -4.94 -8.54
CA ILE A 2 1.10 -3.89 -8.11
C ILE A 2 2.01 -4.29 -6.92
N PRO A 3 1.53 -5.01 -5.89
CA PRO A 3 2.36 -5.28 -4.71
C PRO A 3 3.67 -6.04 -5.00
N VAL A 4 3.64 -7.02 -5.89
CA VAL A 4 4.85 -7.81 -6.22
C VAL A 4 5.88 -6.99 -6.97
N GLN A 5 5.43 -6.06 -7.83
CA GLN A 5 6.33 -5.20 -8.61
C GLN A 5 7.10 -4.20 -7.75
N VAL A 6 6.56 -3.84 -6.59
CA VAL A 6 7.24 -2.93 -5.64
C VAL A 6 7.89 -3.66 -4.47
N GLY A 7 8.00 -4.99 -4.53
CA GLY A 7 8.68 -5.81 -3.52
C GLY A 7 7.88 -6.05 -2.25
N ILE A 8 6.56 -5.99 -2.32
CA ILE A 8 5.67 -6.41 -1.22
C ILE A 8 5.32 -7.88 -1.42
N SER A 9 5.68 -8.72 -0.46
CA SER A 9 5.24 -10.11 -0.45
C SER A 9 3.81 -10.20 0.09
N LEU A 10 2.93 -10.84 -0.67
CA LEU A 10 1.54 -11.07 -0.24
C LEU A 10 1.43 -12.29 0.70
N ASN A 11 2.42 -13.17 0.72
CA ASN A 11 2.34 -14.47 1.40
C ASN A 11 3.31 -14.61 2.58
N ALA A 12 4.27 -13.71 2.74
CA ALA A 12 5.18 -13.71 3.88
C ALA A 12 4.83 -12.54 4.81
N PRO A 13 4.50 -12.81 6.08
CA PRO A 13 4.29 -11.73 7.04
C PRO A 13 5.57 -10.93 7.22
N THR A 14 5.44 -9.61 7.27
CA THR A 14 6.56 -8.69 7.50
C THR A 14 6.22 -7.72 8.61
N PRO A 15 7.17 -7.42 9.50
CA PRO A 15 6.95 -6.37 10.49
C PRO A 15 6.65 -5.04 9.80
N THR A 16 5.63 -4.34 10.28
CA THR A 16 5.20 -3.05 9.74
C THR A 16 4.88 -2.09 10.87
N PHE A 17 5.39 -0.87 10.76
CA PHE A 17 5.02 0.25 11.62
C PHE A 17 4.17 1.22 10.83
N THR A 18 3.04 1.61 11.40
CA THR A 18 2.11 2.55 10.76
C THR A 18 1.79 3.71 11.69
N ALA A 19 1.84 4.92 11.16
CA ALA A 19 1.38 6.14 11.83
C ALA A 19 0.26 6.77 11.01
N ILE A 20 -0.85 7.11 11.67
CA ILE A 20 -2.01 7.74 11.02
C ILE A 20 -2.27 9.07 11.70
N VAL A 21 -2.21 10.15 10.92
CA VAL A 21 -2.62 11.48 11.36
C VAL A 21 -3.95 11.82 10.70
N ARG A 22 -4.89 12.34 11.49
CA ARG A 22 -6.22 12.72 11.00
C ARG A 22 -6.56 14.13 11.48
N ASP A 23 -7.35 14.85 10.68
CA ASP A 23 -7.95 16.10 11.09
C ASP A 23 -9.05 15.87 12.17
N SER A 24 -9.46 16.93 12.85
CA SER A 24 -10.50 16.87 13.88
C SER A 24 -11.85 16.39 13.36
N GLU A 25 -12.18 16.69 12.10
CA GLU A 25 -13.43 16.28 11.45
C GLU A 25 -13.33 14.87 10.82
N LYS A 26 -12.13 14.25 10.86
CA LYS A 26 -11.83 12.94 10.28
C LYS A 26 -12.12 12.85 8.77
N LYS A 27 -12.08 13.98 8.09
CA LYS A 27 -12.25 14.06 6.64
C LYS A 27 -10.93 13.83 5.90
N PHE A 28 -9.84 14.36 6.45
CA PHE A 28 -8.51 14.20 5.89
C PHE A 28 -7.67 13.29 6.77
N TYR A 29 -6.82 12.50 6.14
CA TYR A 29 -5.83 11.71 6.85
C TYR A 29 -4.56 11.58 6.02
N ASN A 30 -3.46 11.41 6.72
CA ASN A 30 -2.22 10.90 6.16
C ASN A 30 -1.86 9.60 6.89
N ASN A 31 -1.51 8.59 6.14
CA ASN A 31 -1.12 7.28 6.63
C ASN A 31 0.30 6.98 6.13
N PHE A 32 1.25 7.02 7.03
CA PHE A 32 2.63 6.67 6.77
C PHE A 32 2.94 5.29 7.33
N ALA A 33 3.57 4.44 6.52
CA ALA A 33 3.99 3.12 6.96
C ALA A 33 5.43 2.83 6.55
N VAL A 34 6.13 2.09 7.41
CA VAL A 34 7.45 1.53 7.15
C VAL A 34 7.35 0.03 7.35
N SER A 35 7.71 -0.73 6.34
CA SER A 35 7.73 -2.18 6.36
C SER A 35 9.07 -2.68 5.81
N ARG A 36 9.41 -3.93 6.08
CA ARG A 36 10.49 -4.60 5.37
C ARG A 36 9.99 -5.00 3.98
N SER A 37 10.81 -4.85 2.97
CA SER A 37 10.54 -5.36 1.63
C SER A 37 10.76 -6.88 1.55
N MET A 38 10.39 -7.48 0.44
CA MET A 38 10.71 -8.87 0.11
C MET A 38 12.21 -9.00 -0.22
N SER A 39 12.81 -10.15 0.10
CA SER A 39 14.18 -10.45 -0.32
C SER A 39 14.34 -10.36 -1.84
N PRO A 40 15.39 -9.70 -2.36
CA PRO A 40 15.72 -9.70 -3.79
C PRO A 40 15.98 -11.09 -4.36
N ALA A 41 16.39 -12.06 -3.53
CA ALA A 41 16.57 -13.45 -3.92
C ALA A 41 15.25 -14.21 -4.10
N GLY A 42 14.13 -13.60 -3.73
CA GLY A 42 12.78 -14.09 -3.97
C GLY A 42 12.05 -14.58 -2.73
N HIS A 43 10.82 -15.04 -2.97
CA HIS A 43 9.91 -15.42 -1.89
C HIS A 43 10.39 -16.60 -1.05
N LEU A 44 10.99 -17.61 -1.68
CA LEU A 44 11.48 -18.79 -0.96
C LEU A 44 12.61 -18.42 0.01
N ASP A 45 13.56 -17.63 -0.44
CA ASP A 45 14.65 -17.11 0.39
C ASP A 45 14.11 -16.27 1.56
N ASP A 46 13.10 -15.44 1.31
CA ASP A 46 12.46 -14.63 2.34
C ASP A 46 11.81 -15.50 3.44
N VAL A 47 11.13 -16.59 3.07
CA VAL A 47 10.50 -17.52 4.01
C VAL A 47 11.54 -18.32 4.77
N GLU A 48 12.61 -18.76 4.14
CA GLU A 48 13.70 -19.50 4.79
C GLU A 48 14.43 -18.64 5.84
N GLN A 49 14.73 -17.39 5.49
CA GLN A 49 15.39 -16.45 6.41
C GLN A 49 14.47 -15.96 7.54
N ASN A 50 13.16 -15.88 7.29
CA ASN A 50 12.18 -15.34 8.23
C ASN A 50 10.93 -16.24 8.39
N PRO A 51 11.08 -17.48 8.85
CA PRO A 51 9.97 -18.42 8.97
C PRO A 51 8.88 -17.97 9.96
N SER A 52 9.24 -17.16 10.95
CA SER A 52 8.30 -16.62 11.93
C SER A 52 7.53 -15.39 11.45
N GLY A 53 8.00 -14.73 10.39
CA GLY A 53 7.47 -13.45 9.93
C GLY A 53 7.83 -12.24 10.81
N LEU A 54 8.61 -12.44 11.88
CA LEU A 54 8.90 -11.39 12.87
C LEU A 54 10.27 -10.73 12.71
N LYS A 55 11.14 -11.29 11.87
CA LYS A 55 12.45 -10.69 11.63
C LYS A 55 12.31 -9.43 10.77
N TRP A 56 12.91 -8.36 11.27
CA TRP A 56 13.04 -7.11 10.48
C TRP A 56 14.17 -7.21 9.47
N HIS A 57 15.25 -7.87 9.81
CA HIS A 57 16.40 -8.01 8.93
C HIS A 57 16.36 -9.33 8.17
N VAL A 58 16.43 -9.24 6.84
CA VAL A 58 16.61 -10.31 5.87
C VAL A 58 17.60 -9.81 4.83
N ASP A 59 18.46 -10.67 4.34
CA ASP A 59 19.55 -10.29 3.44
C ASP A 59 19.04 -9.61 2.18
N GLY A 60 19.59 -8.44 1.89
CA GLY A 60 19.22 -7.62 0.75
C GLY A 60 17.84 -6.94 0.83
N ALA A 61 17.01 -7.29 1.82
CA ALA A 61 15.68 -6.69 2.02
C ALA A 61 15.77 -5.45 2.89
N ASN A 62 15.70 -4.28 2.26
CA ASN A 62 15.69 -2.97 2.91
C ASN A 62 14.27 -2.48 3.19
N PRO A 63 14.10 -1.39 3.96
CA PRO A 63 12.79 -0.82 4.23
C PRO A 63 12.02 -0.41 2.96
N ILE A 64 10.72 -0.62 2.98
CA ILE A 64 9.76 -0.04 2.07
C ILE A 64 8.98 1.04 2.81
N LEU A 65 8.87 2.20 2.20
CA LEU A 65 8.16 3.35 2.72
C LEU A 65 6.86 3.51 1.95
N VAL A 66 5.78 3.72 2.65
CA VAL A 66 4.46 3.97 2.06
C VAL A 66 3.89 5.22 2.69
N ASP A 67 3.42 6.13 1.86
CA ASP A 67 2.70 7.32 2.30
C ASP A 67 1.40 7.45 1.51
N GLU A 68 0.28 7.58 2.22
CA GLU A 68 -1.05 7.73 1.63
C GLU A 68 -1.75 8.93 2.24
N PHE A 69 -2.10 9.90 1.41
CA PHE A 69 -3.04 10.95 1.75
C PHE A 69 -4.45 10.54 1.33
N GLY A 70 -5.42 10.75 2.20
CA GLY A 70 -6.81 10.46 1.92
C GLY A 70 -7.77 11.55 2.35
N PHE A 71 -8.83 11.70 1.56
CA PHE A 71 -9.99 12.51 1.86
C PHE A 71 -11.24 11.63 1.87
N LYS A 72 -12.02 11.69 2.94
CA LYS A 72 -13.23 10.89 3.10
C LYS A 72 -14.42 11.77 3.50
N GLN A 73 -15.43 11.77 2.66
CA GLN A 73 -16.71 12.40 2.90
C GLN A 73 -17.75 11.30 3.10
N PRO A 74 -18.36 11.17 4.30
CA PRO A 74 -19.41 10.19 4.54
C PRO A 74 -20.69 10.56 3.77
N ALA A 75 -21.55 9.56 3.53
CA ALA A 75 -22.89 9.82 3.00
C ALA A 75 -23.75 10.57 4.02
N GLY A 76 -24.51 11.55 3.56
CA GLY A 76 -25.51 12.28 4.31
C GLY A 76 -26.88 12.28 3.60
N GLU A 77 -27.88 12.95 4.15
CA GLU A 77 -29.23 12.98 3.56
C GLU A 77 -29.25 13.57 2.13
N SER A 78 -28.42 14.59 1.86
CA SER A 78 -28.27 15.24 0.54
C SER A 78 -26.88 15.14 -0.04
N GLN A 79 -25.99 14.34 0.56
CA GLN A 79 -24.57 14.28 0.24
C GLN A 79 -24.15 12.84 -0.06
N ARG A 80 -23.49 12.64 -1.20
CA ARG A 80 -22.94 11.34 -1.59
C ARG A 80 -21.65 11.04 -0.84
N SER A 81 -21.37 9.77 -0.57
CA SER A 81 -20.06 9.41 -0.06
C SER A 81 -19.00 9.51 -1.14
N LEU A 82 -17.87 10.04 -0.75
CA LEU A 82 -16.66 10.15 -1.56
C LEU A 82 -15.47 9.72 -0.72
N TRP A 83 -14.62 8.88 -1.29
CA TRP A 83 -13.35 8.54 -0.69
C TRP A 83 -12.25 8.61 -1.74
N PHE A 84 -11.42 9.63 -1.65
CA PHE A 84 -10.27 9.85 -2.50
C PHE A 84 -8.99 9.46 -1.74
N ARG A 85 -8.06 8.80 -2.43
CA ARG A 85 -6.75 8.43 -1.90
C ARG A 85 -5.69 8.65 -2.96
N ALA A 86 -4.56 9.17 -2.55
CA ALA A 86 -3.36 9.25 -3.38
C ALA A 86 -2.17 8.83 -2.52
N GLY A 87 -1.31 7.99 -3.06
CA GLY A 87 -0.18 7.50 -2.30
C GLY A 87 1.05 7.25 -3.15
N ALA A 88 2.17 7.14 -2.45
CA ALA A 88 3.47 6.81 -2.98
C ALA A 88 4.05 5.64 -2.20
N ILE A 89 4.74 4.76 -2.91
CA ILE A 89 5.48 3.63 -2.36
C ILE A 89 6.91 3.77 -2.85
N TYR A 90 7.87 3.69 -1.93
CA TYR A 90 9.28 3.69 -2.25
C TYR A 90 9.97 2.52 -1.58
N ASN A 91 10.48 1.60 -2.38
CA ASN A 91 11.23 0.46 -1.90
C ASN A 91 12.72 0.73 -2.06
N THR A 92 13.45 0.71 -0.95
CA THR A 92 14.89 1.00 -0.95
C THR A 92 15.76 -0.23 -1.23
N SER A 93 15.17 -1.42 -1.39
CA SER A 93 15.88 -2.61 -1.85
C SER A 93 16.20 -2.52 -3.32
N HIS A 94 17.28 -3.17 -3.73
CA HIS A 94 17.71 -3.24 -5.11
C HIS A 94 17.32 -4.59 -5.71
N TYR A 95 16.56 -4.55 -6.78
CA TYR A 95 16.14 -5.73 -7.56
C TYR A 95 16.78 -5.69 -8.93
N GLN A 96 17.20 -6.85 -9.42
CA GLN A 96 17.76 -6.96 -10.77
C GLN A 96 16.71 -6.65 -11.82
N TYR A 97 17.14 -5.99 -12.90
CA TYR A 97 16.31 -5.84 -14.09
C TYR A 97 16.16 -7.17 -14.83
N PHE A 98 14.97 -7.43 -15.37
CA PHE A 98 14.72 -8.64 -16.17
C PHE A 98 15.47 -8.64 -17.51
N ASP A 99 15.69 -7.47 -18.08
CA ASP A 99 16.27 -7.24 -19.40
C ASP A 99 17.76 -6.85 -19.36
N GLN A 100 18.31 -6.56 -18.19
CA GLN A 100 19.69 -6.12 -17.99
C GLN A 100 20.32 -6.86 -16.81
N PRO A 101 20.75 -8.14 -17.03
CA PRO A 101 21.41 -8.91 -15.98
C PRO A 101 22.69 -8.22 -15.48
N GLY A 102 22.76 -8.01 -14.17
CA GLY A 102 23.88 -7.32 -13.51
C GLY A 102 23.55 -5.91 -13.05
N ASP A 103 22.53 -5.27 -13.59
CA ASP A 103 22.05 -3.98 -13.12
C ASP A 103 20.88 -4.15 -12.12
N SER A 104 20.84 -3.30 -11.13
CA SER A 104 19.79 -3.30 -10.12
C SER A 104 19.40 -1.88 -9.70
N SER A 105 18.12 -1.68 -9.36
CA SER A 105 17.65 -0.39 -8.85
C SER A 105 16.58 -0.55 -7.77
N SER A 106 16.37 0.54 -7.03
CA SER A 106 15.22 0.70 -6.15
C SER A 106 13.94 0.90 -6.97
N ASN A 107 12.80 0.52 -6.38
CA ASN A 107 11.49 0.61 -7.02
C ASN A 107 10.61 1.65 -6.35
N TYR A 108 9.80 2.33 -7.14
CA TYR A 108 8.78 3.24 -6.64
C TYR A 108 7.47 3.09 -7.41
N ALA A 109 6.39 3.45 -6.77
CA ALA A 109 5.07 3.50 -7.39
C ALA A 109 4.25 4.65 -6.84
N PHE A 110 3.39 5.21 -7.68
CA PHE A 110 2.36 6.18 -7.28
C PHE A 110 1.00 5.58 -7.63
N TYR A 111 0.01 5.87 -6.80
CA TYR A 111 -1.35 5.46 -7.09
C TYR A 111 -2.35 6.53 -6.70
N VAL A 112 -3.48 6.51 -7.39
CA VAL A 112 -4.67 7.27 -7.05
C VAL A 112 -5.84 6.31 -7.05
N ALA A 113 -6.66 6.35 -6.02
CA ALA A 113 -7.87 5.55 -5.93
C ALA A 113 -9.04 6.42 -5.48
N ASN A 114 -10.19 6.20 -6.09
CA ASN A 114 -11.39 6.95 -5.79
C ASN A 114 -12.59 6.01 -5.66
N THR A 115 -13.39 6.24 -4.63
CA THR A 115 -14.65 5.52 -4.43
C THR A 115 -15.76 6.55 -4.31
N VAL A 116 -16.72 6.51 -5.23
CA VAL A 116 -17.84 7.45 -5.29
C VAL A 116 -19.15 6.68 -5.20
N GLN A 117 -20.04 7.13 -4.35
CA GLN A 117 -21.41 6.63 -4.32
C GLN A 117 -22.19 7.22 -5.51
N LEU A 118 -22.55 6.40 -6.49
CA LEU A 118 -23.24 6.87 -7.71
C LEU A 118 -24.72 7.17 -7.46
N THR A 119 -25.36 6.42 -6.59
CA THR A 119 -26.80 6.58 -6.30
C THR A 119 -27.03 6.67 -4.80
N GLN A 120 -28.03 7.45 -4.39
CA GLN A 120 -28.58 7.40 -3.05
C GLN A 120 -29.88 6.59 -3.12
N PRO A 121 -29.85 5.28 -2.85
CA PRO A 121 -31.07 4.51 -2.83
C PRO A 121 -31.93 4.92 -1.63
N LYS A 122 -33.24 4.91 -1.82
CA LYS A 122 -34.22 4.97 -0.73
C LYS A 122 -33.80 3.96 0.36
N LYS A 123 -33.99 4.29 1.63
CA LYS A 123 -33.51 3.56 2.80
C LYS A 123 -33.31 2.05 2.56
N GLY A 124 -32.06 1.58 2.61
CA GLY A 124 -31.70 0.17 2.59
C GLY A 124 -30.80 -0.34 1.48
N PHE A 125 -30.62 0.38 0.37
CA PHE A 125 -29.74 -0.03 -0.75
C PHE A 125 -28.56 0.89 -0.97
N ARG A 126 -27.35 0.34 -1.13
CA ARG A 126 -26.14 1.12 -1.48
C ARG A 126 -25.48 0.47 -2.69
N TRP A 127 -25.29 1.24 -3.77
CA TRP A 127 -24.45 0.88 -4.90
C TRP A 127 -23.20 1.76 -4.87
N GLY A 128 -22.04 1.16 -5.09
CA GLY A 128 -20.78 1.88 -5.24
C GLY A 128 -20.03 1.35 -6.47
N CYS A 129 -19.31 2.23 -7.15
CA CYS A 129 -18.32 1.88 -8.16
C CYS A 129 -16.93 2.20 -7.63
N ILE A 130 -15.99 1.28 -7.77
CA ILE A 130 -14.58 1.49 -7.46
C ILE A 130 -13.87 1.58 -8.80
N LEU A 131 -13.27 2.73 -9.08
CA LEU A 131 -12.37 2.94 -10.21
C LEU A 131 -10.94 2.85 -9.65
N MET A 132 -10.20 1.86 -10.11
CA MET A 132 -8.78 1.66 -9.80
C MET A 132 -7.96 1.83 -11.07
#